data_3f5cc7c8b29bbfc43b78d0c1029c34d3
#
_entry.id   3f5cc7c8b29bbfc43b78d0c1029c34d3
#
_cell.length_a   1.000
_cell.length_b   1.000
_cell.length_c   1.000
_cell.angle_alpha   90.00
_cell.angle_beta   90.00
_cell.angle_gamma   90.00
#
_symmetry.space_group_name_H-M   'P 1'
#
loop_
_entity.id
_entity.type
_entity.pdbx_description
1 polymer ?
#
loop_
_entity_poly.entity_id
_entity_poly.type
_entity_poly.pdbx_seq_one_letter_code
_entity_poly.pdbx_strand_id
1 'polypeptide(L)'
;MLANVQQTTIQPIIAAAVAKGSLVHTDEYKIYARLPAWGYRHKTVRHGRGEYARDEDGDGFCEVHVNTMEGFWSLLRSWLRPHRGISQACGTAARLPLYLSFCQFVHNVRRRGKALLGALVAALVT
;
A
#
# COMPACT_ATOMS: atom_id res chain seq x y z
N MET A 1 4.53 -5.18 -11.14
CA MET A 1 4.18 -6.38 -10.33
C MET A 1 5.45 -7.05 -9.90
N LEU A 2 5.45 -7.68 -8.72
CA LEU A 2 6.59 -8.42 -8.19
C LEU A 2 6.74 -9.75 -8.94
N ALA A 3 7.97 -10.13 -9.25
CA ALA A 3 8.27 -11.45 -9.82
C ALA A 3 8.04 -12.58 -8.80
N ASN A 4 8.32 -12.31 -7.54
CA ASN A 4 8.09 -13.20 -6.40
C ASN A 4 7.99 -12.39 -5.11
N VAL A 5 7.63 -13.06 -4.01
CA VAL A 5 7.49 -12.44 -2.68
C VAL A 5 8.70 -12.85 -1.81
N GLN A 6 9.88 -12.31 -2.14
CA GLN A 6 11.12 -12.55 -1.40
C GLN A 6 11.73 -11.23 -0.93
N GLN A 7 12.54 -11.30 0.12
CA GLN A 7 13.23 -10.13 0.67
C GLN A 7 14.11 -9.42 -0.37
N THR A 8 14.82 -10.18 -1.18
CA THR A 8 15.69 -9.68 -2.25
C THR A 8 14.93 -8.92 -3.35
N THR A 9 13.67 -9.28 -3.58
CA THR A 9 12.81 -8.60 -4.56
C THR A 9 12.18 -7.34 -3.98
N ILE A 10 11.80 -7.36 -2.71
CA ILE A 10 11.11 -6.26 -2.03
C ILE A 10 12.06 -5.15 -1.60
N GLN A 11 13.28 -5.50 -1.17
CA GLN A 11 14.27 -4.54 -0.67
C GLN A 11 14.52 -3.35 -1.60
N PRO A 12 14.84 -3.54 -2.90
CA PRO A 12 15.09 -2.41 -3.80
C PRO A 12 13.84 -1.55 -4.02
N ILE A 13 12.65 -2.15 -4.01
CA ILE A 13 11.39 -1.42 -4.18
C ILE A 13 11.11 -0.52 -2.97
N ILE A 14 11.30 -1.04 -1.75
CA ILE A 14 11.16 -0.25 -0.53
C ILE A 14 12.21 0.86 -0.50
N ALA A 15 13.46 0.56 -0.83
CA ALA A 15 14.54 1.54 -0.86
C ALA A 15 14.29 2.68 -1.86
N ALA A 16 13.62 2.40 -2.98
CA ALA A 16 13.24 3.41 -3.97
C ALA A 16 12.01 4.25 -3.56
N ALA A 17 11.06 3.65 -2.84
CA ALA A 17 9.77 4.27 -2.53
C ALA A 17 9.73 4.95 -1.16
N VAL A 18 10.54 4.52 -0.21
CA VAL A 18 10.50 4.96 1.19
C VAL A 18 11.83 5.58 1.58
N ALA A 19 11.79 6.80 2.13
CA ALA A 19 12.98 7.47 2.65
C ALA A 19 13.56 6.72 3.85
N LYS A 20 14.88 6.58 3.91
CA LYS A 20 15.58 5.97 5.05
C LYS A 20 15.26 6.69 6.36
N GLY A 21 15.11 5.94 7.43
CA GLY A 21 14.74 6.46 8.75
C GLY A 21 13.22 6.60 8.96
N SER A 22 12.40 6.36 7.92
CA SER A 22 10.94 6.35 8.04
C SER A 22 10.46 5.20 8.93
N LEU A 23 9.35 5.43 9.64
CA LEU A 23 8.65 4.41 10.39
C LEU A 23 7.75 3.62 9.44
N VAL A 24 7.97 2.31 9.35
CA VAL A 24 7.21 1.39 8.50
C VAL A 24 6.37 0.47 9.38
N HIS A 25 5.08 0.45 9.16
CA HIS A 25 4.15 -0.47 9.81
C HIS A 25 3.86 -1.63 8.86
N THR A 26 3.98 -2.86 9.36
CA THR A 26 3.67 -4.07 8.60
C THR A 26 2.87 -5.06 9.43
N ASP A 27 2.38 -6.11 8.78
CA ASP A 27 1.92 -7.31 9.43
C ASP A 27 3.10 -8.16 9.95
N GLU A 28 2.78 -9.36 10.47
CA GLU A 28 3.77 -10.31 11.02
C GLU A 28 4.55 -11.10 9.96
N TYR A 29 4.41 -10.78 8.66
CA TYR A 29 5.05 -11.56 7.60
C TYR A 29 6.57 -11.41 7.63
N LYS A 30 7.26 -12.55 7.62
CA LYS A 30 8.72 -12.63 7.86
C LYS A 30 9.59 -11.88 6.86
N ILE A 31 9.10 -11.58 5.66
CA ILE A 31 9.86 -10.84 4.64
C ILE A 31 10.23 -9.42 5.10
N TYR A 32 9.46 -8.84 6.03
CA TYR A 32 9.69 -7.51 6.57
C TYR A 32 10.62 -7.48 7.79
N ALA A 33 11.07 -8.64 8.28
CA ALA A 33 11.88 -8.73 9.49
C ALA A 33 13.24 -8.00 9.39
N ARG A 34 13.75 -7.80 8.17
CA ARG A 34 15.02 -7.10 7.91
C ARG A 34 14.90 -5.60 7.70
N LEU A 35 13.72 -5.01 7.79
CA LEU A 35 13.54 -3.57 7.64
C LEU A 35 14.44 -2.75 8.56
N PRO A 36 14.63 -3.09 9.86
CA PRO A 36 15.56 -2.37 10.71
C PRO A 36 17.01 -2.42 10.20
N ALA A 37 17.44 -3.56 9.65
CA ALA A 37 18.79 -3.72 9.09
C ALA A 37 18.99 -2.88 7.80
N TRP A 38 17.91 -2.53 7.11
CA TRP A 38 17.93 -1.68 5.91
C TRP A 38 17.89 -0.18 6.21
N GLY A 39 17.83 0.21 7.49
CA GLY A 39 17.82 1.59 7.93
C GLY A 39 16.43 2.20 8.13
N TYR A 40 15.39 1.39 8.30
CA TYR A 40 14.03 1.83 8.61
C TYR A 40 13.65 1.52 10.06
N ARG A 41 12.82 2.37 10.66
CA ARG A 41 12.13 2.03 11.90
C ARG A 41 10.96 1.12 11.55
N HIS A 42 10.79 0.03 12.28
CA HIS A 42 9.80 -0.98 11.95
C HIS A 42 8.93 -1.33 13.15
N LYS A 43 7.63 -1.31 12.97
CA LYS A 43 6.63 -1.77 13.93
C LYS A 43 5.69 -2.76 13.26
N THR A 44 5.42 -3.87 13.95
CA THR A 44 4.55 -4.95 13.44
C THR A 44 3.29 -5.08 14.25
N VAL A 45 2.19 -5.44 13.58
CA VAL A 45 0.91 -5.82 14.19
C VAL A 45 0.69 -7.31 13.94
N ARG A 46 0.31 -8.05 14.97
CA ARG A 46 0.14 -9.51 14.91
C ARG A 46 -1.32 -9.91 14.73
N HIS A 47 -1.79 -9.89 13.49
CA HIS A 47 -3.17 -10.27 13.16
C HIS A 47 -3.51 -11.71 13.60
N GLY A 48 -2.56 -12.64 13.52
CA GLY A 48 -2.75 -14.02 13.94
C GLY A 48 -3.07 -14.20 15.44
N ARG A 49 -2.81 -13.16 16.25
CA ARG A 49 -3.18 -13.12 17.68
C ARG A 49 -4.37 -12.22 17.97
N GLY A 50 -5.08 -11.74 16.94
CA GLY A 50 -6.18 -10.81 17.09
C GLY A 50 -5.76 -9.36 17.40
N GLU A 51 -4.48 -9.04 17.27
CA GLU A 51 -3.97 -7.68 17.44
C GLU A 51 -4.12 -6.93 16.10
N TYR A 52 -5.07 -6.00 16.03
CA TYR A 52 -5.31 -5.19 14.83
C TYR A 52 -4.69 -3.80 14.92
N ALA A 53 -4.50 -3.33 16.14
CA ALA A 53 -3.85 -2.06 16.46
C ALA A 53 -3.25 -2.17 17.85
N ARG A 54 -2.21 -1.40 18.13
CA ARG A 54 -1.54 -1.39 19.43
C ARG A 54 -1.32 0.04 19.89
N ASP A 55 -1.79 0.32 21.10
CA ASP A 55 -1.50 1.49 21.90
C ASP A 55 -0.26 1.18 22.73
N GLU A 56 0.84 1.91 22.53
CA GLU A 56 2.12 1.62 23.21
C GLU A 56 2.30 2.43 24.47
N ASP A 57 1.65 3.57 24.60
CA ASP A 57 1.78 4.45 25.77
C ASP A 57 0.53 4.53 26.64
N GLY A 58 -0.58 3.89 26.24
CA GLY A 58 -1.80 3.77 27.04
C GLY A 58 -2.68 5.02 27.04
N ASP A 59 -2.51 5.91 26.06
CA ASP A 59 -3.30 7.14 25.94
C ASP A 59 -4.65 6.93 25.23
N GLY A 60 -4.94 5.71 24.79
CA GLY A 60 -6.15 5.34 24.05
C GLY A 60 -6.04 5.54 22.53
N PHE A 61 -4.91 6.01 22.04
CA PHE A 61 -4.62 6.12 20.61
C PHE A 61 -3.68 5.00 20.16
N CYS A 62 -4.04 4.28 19.10
CA CYS A 62 -3.24 3.18 18.58
C CYS A 62 -2.22 3.68 17.56
N GLU A 63 -0.96 3.86 17.95
CA GLU A 63 0.12 4.34 17.09
C GLU A 63 0.56 3.28 16.07
N VAL A 64 0.37 1.99 16.40
CA VAL A 64 0.79 0.88 15.56
C VAL A 64 -0.43 0.22 14.94
N HIS A 65 -0.65 0.45 13.64
CA HIS A 65 -1.76 -0.16 12.90
C HIS A 65 -1.47 -0.27 11.41
N VAL A 66 -2.17 -1.19 10.74
CA VAL A 66 -2.12 -1.37 9.27
C VAL A 66 -3.50 -1.21 8.61
N ASN A 67 -4.50 -0.78 9.38
CA ASN A 67 -5.90 -0.66 8.94
C ASN A 67 -6.09 0.24 7.71
N THR A 68 -5.25 1.26 7.55
CA THR A 68 -5.31 2.16 6.38
C THR A 68 -5.08 1.39 5.08
N MET A 69 -4.11 0.47 5.08
CA MET A 69 -3.84 -0.35 3.89
C MET A 69 -4.89 -1.43 3.67
N GLU A 70 -5.42 -2.02 4.73
CA GLU A 70 -6.54 -2.96 4.65
C GLU A 70 -7.79 -2.29 4.06
N GLY A 71 -8.09 -1.07 4.49
CA GLY A 71 -9.15 -0.24 3.92
C GLY A 71 -8.92 0.06 2.44
N PHE A 72 -7.69 0.40 2.06
CA PHE A 72 -7.33 0.62 0.66
C PHE A 72 -7.55 -0.65 -0.19
N TRP A 73 -7.10 -1.82 0.26
CA TRP A 73 -7.29 -3.08 -0.44
C TRP A 73 -8.76 -3.47 -0.58
N SER A 74 -9.58 -3.19 0.44
CA SER A 74 -11.02 -3.40 0.39
C SER A 74 -11.68 -2.53 -0.69
N LEU A 75 -11.34 -1.25 -0.75
CA LEU A 75 -11.83 -0.33 -1.77
C LEU A 75 -11.38 -0.75 -3.17
N LEU A 76 -10.13 -1.15 -3.33
CA LEU A 76 -9.60 -1.63 -4.60
C LEU A 76 -10.36 -2.86 -5.10
N ARG A 77 -10.59 -3.85 -4.23
CA ARG A 77 -11.35 -5.06 -4.58
C ARG A 77 -12.78 -4.71 -5.00
N SER A 78 -13.44 -3.81 -4.27
CA SER A 78 -14.81 -3.37 -4.59
C SER A 78 -14.87 -2.65 -5.93
N TRP A 79 -13.87 -1.86 -6.24
CA TRP A 79 -13.77 -1.16 -7.53
C TRP A 79 -13.47 -2.11 -8.69
N LEU A 80 -12.67 -3.15 -8.48
CA LEU A 80 -12.35 -4.13 -9.52
C LEU A 80 -13.51 -5.10 -9.83
N ARG A 81 -14.43 -5.34 -8.90
CA ARG A 81 -15.56 -6.27 -9.09
C ARG A 81 -16.43 -5.98 -10.31
N PRO A 82 -16.87 -4.74 -10.60
CA PRO A 82 -17.67 -4.43 -11.79
C PRO A 82 -16.98 -4.76 -13.11
N HIS A 83 -15.65 -4.79 -13.12
CA HIS A 83 -14.85 -5.15 -14.28
C HIS A 83 -14.75 -6.67 -14.51
N ARG A 84 -15.54 -7.47 -13.77
CA ARG A 84 -15.62 -8.95 -13.85
C ARG A 84 -14.26 -9.65 -13.72
N GLY A 85 -13.37 -9.09 -12.94
CA GLY A 85 -11.99 -9.49 -12.86
C GLY A 85 -11.18 -9.01 -14.07
N ILE A 86 -9.89 -8.89 -13.88
CA ILE A 86 -8.96 -8.60 -14.98
C ILE A 86 -8.48 -9.96 -15.46
N SER A 87 -8.98 -10.40 -16.60
CA SER A 87 -8.60 -11.69 -17.20
C SER A 87 -7.09 -11.81 -17.33
N GLN A 88 -6.54 -12.91 -16.89
CA GLN A 88 -5.12 -13.23 -17.08
C GLN A 88 -4.83 -13.76 -18.50
N ALA A 89 -5.88 -14.01 -19.29
CA ALA A 89 -5.72 -14.50 -20.63
C ALA A 89 -5.31 -13.38 -21.58
N CYS A 90 -4.25 -13.62 -22.30
CA CYS A 90 -3.76 -12.87 -23.45
C CYS A 90 -3.71 -11.34 -23.31
N GLY A 91 -2.59 -10.81 -22.88
CA GLY A 91 -2.30 -9.37 -22.91
C GLY A 91 -2.81 -8.55 -21.72
N THR A 92 -3.49 -9.17 -20.77
CA THR A 92 -4.12 -8.47 -19.65
C THR A 92 -3.17 -8.20 -18.47
N ALA A 93 -2.04 -8.87 -18.43
CA ALA A 93 -0.97 -8.50 -17.48
C ALA A 93 -0.53 -7.03 -17.67
N ALA A 94 -0.69 -6.49 -18.88
CA ALA A 94 -0.43 -5.09 -19.19
C ALA A 94 -1.53 -4.13 -18.69
N ARG A 95 -2.77 -4.60 -18.46
CA ARG A 95 -3.89 -3.75 -18.01
C ARG A 95 -3.97 -3.59 -16.51
N LEU A 96 -3.62 -4.61 -15.73
CA LEU A 96 -3.64 -4.52 -14.27
C LEU A 96 -2.79 -3.36 -13.73
N PRO A 97 -1.55 -3.12 -14.19
CA PRO A 97 -0.78 -1.96 -13.78
C PRO A 97 -1.46 -0.62 -14.06
N LEU A 98 -2.18 -0.50 -15.18
CA LEU A 98 -2.95 0.72 -15.50
C LEU A 98 -4.09 0.95 -14.51
N TYR A 99 -4.86 -0.09 -14.17
CA TYR A 99 -5.91 -0.02 -13.16
C TYR A 99 -5.36 0.34 -11.78
N LEU A 100 -4.25 -0.26 -11.39
CA LEU A 100 -3.58 0.03 -10.12
C LEU A 100 -3.07 1.47 -10.07
N SER A 101 -2.46 1.95 -11.15
CA SER A 101 -1.97 3.33 -11.27
C SER A 101 -3.11 4.33 -11.17
N PHE A 102 -4.25 4.05 -11.80
CA PHE A 102 -5.44 4.89 -11.69
C PHE A 102 -5.99 4.91 -10.25
N CYS A 103 -6.14 3.76 -9.62
CA CYS A 103 -6.57 3.69 -8.21
C CYS A 103 -5.62 4.42 -7.28
N GLN A 104 -4.33 4.27 -7.46
CA GLN A 104 -3.30 4.97 -6.70
C GLN A 104 -3.42 6.49 -6.88
N PHE A 105 -3.58 6.96 -8.10
CA PHE A 105 -3.78 8.37 -8.39
C PHE A 105 -5.01 8.92 -7.67
N VAL A 106 -6.17 8.29 -7.85
CA VAL A 106 -7.43 8.71 -7.21
C VAL A 106 -7.30 8.70 -5.68
N HIS A 107 -6.70 7.65 -5.11
CA HIS A 107 -6.50 7.57 -3.66
C HIS A 107 -5.62 8.70 -3.12
N ASN A 108 -4.52 8.99 -3.79
CA ASN A 108 -3.55 10.00 -3.34
C ASN A 108 -4.09 11.44 -3.49
N VAL A 109 -4.93 11.69 -4.49
CA VAL A 109 -5.45 13.04 -4.74
C VAL A 109 -6.79 13.33 -4.08
N ARG A 110 -7.55 12.31 -3.65
CA ARG A 110 -8.89 12.50 -3.05
C ARG A 110 -8.89 13.41 -1.82
N ARG A 111 -7.79 13.46 -1.07
CA ARG A 111 -7.65 14.33 0.11
C ARG A 111 -7.45 15.80 -0.24
N ARG A 112 -7.18 16.09 -1.50
CA ARG A 112 -6.92 17.47 -1.97
C ARG A 112 -8.20 18.27 -2.20
N GLY A 113 -9.39 17.69 -1.99
CA GLY A 113 -10.67 18.37 -2.14
C GLY A 113 -10.81 19.06 -3.50
N LYS A 114 -11.03 20.38 -3.53
CA LYS A 114 -11.18 21.15 -4.78
C LYS A 114 -9.95 21.08 -5.70
N ALA A 115 -8.78 20.85 -5.19
CA ALA A 115 -7.57 20.68 -5.99
C ALA A 115 -7.55 19.36 -6.80
N LEU A 116 -8.46 18.43 -6.48
CA LEU A 116 -8.62 17.19 -7.25
C LEU A 116 -8.96 17.47 -8.71
N LEU A 117 -9.87 18.40 -8.97
CA LEU A 117 -10.25 18.74 -10.34
C LEU A 117 -9.06 19.28 -11.13
N GLY A 118 -8.27 20.15 -10.54
CA GLY A 118 -7.05 20.68 -11.16
C GLY A 118 -6.03 19.57 -11.46
N ALA A 119 -5.85 18.63 -10.55
CA ALA A 119 -4.95 17.50 -10.73
C ALA A 119 -5.43 16.54 -11.84
N LEU A 120 -6.74 16.30 -11.96
CA LEU A 120 -7.33 15.50 -13.04
C LEU A 120 -7.16 16.17 -14.40
N VAL A 121 -7.45 17.48 -14.49
CA VAL A 121 -7.27 18.24 -15.73
C VAL A 121 -5.81 18.24 -16.15
N ALA A 122 -4.88 18.48 -15.23
CA ALA A 122 -3.44 18.44 -15.52
C ALA A 122 -3.00 17.06 -16.04
N ALA A 123 -3.53 15.98 -15.48
CA ALA A 123 -3.22 14.61 -15.93
C ALA A 123 -3.77 14.31 -17.33
N LEU A 124 -4.90 14.92 -17.73
CA LEU A 124 -5.49 14.73 -19.05
C LEU A 124 -4.79 15.57 -20.15
N VAL A 125 -4.17 16.69 -19.77
CA VAL A 125 -3.52 17.63 -20.71
C VAL A 125 -2.04 17.28 -20.93
N THR A 126 -1.42 16.56 -20.03
CA THR A 126 -0.04 16.07 -20.17
C THR A 126 -0.02 14.64 -20.69
#